data_137c94327dd6f1ebedd2686b8022aad2
#
_entry.id   137c94327dd6f1ebedd2686b8022aad2
#
_cell.length_a   1.000
_cell.length_b   1.000
_cell.length_c   1.000
_cell.angle_alpha   90.00
_cell.angle_beta   90.00
_cell.angle_gamma   90.00
#
_symmetry.space_group_name_H-M   'P 1'
#
loop_
_entity.id
_entity.type
_entity.pdbx_description
1 polymer ?
#
loop_
_entity_poly.entity_id
_entity_poly.type
_entity_poly.pdbx_seq_one_letter_code
_entity_poly.pdbx_strand_id
1 'polypeptide(L)'
;MTGIEIQQALKHFCEDVKSNLTGFRFCSILNSADSTIITKSYSFDSQLETANNVTPLFVIIVDQVKQVVALSAAAGVTETHSILIETNKAIFVVGISNKGKLFIVIVLERDKANIGIARSFFEKSRPLTTILDEQLA
;
A
#
# COMPACT_ATOMS: atom_id res chain seq x y z
N MET A 1 -0.05 8.65 -20.06
CA MET A 1 0.47 7.27 -19.92
C MET A 1 -0.56 6.26 -20.38
N THR A 2 -0.13 5.23 -21.07
CA THR A 2 -0.98 4.09 -21.41
C THR A 2 -1.16 3.18 -20.19
N GLY A 3 -2.18 2.30 -20.23
CA GLY A 3 -2.38 1.29 -19.17
C GLY A 3 -1.19 0.38 -18.97
N ILE A 4 -0.50 0.00 -20.06
CA ILE A 4 0.71 -0.84 -20.01
C ILE A 4 1.86 -0.10 -19.31
N GLU A 5 2.07 1.17 -19.62
CA GLU A 5 3.11 1.99 -19.00
C GLU A 5 2.87 2.15 -17.49
N ILE A 6 1.63 2.34 -17.09
CA ILE A 6 1.24 2.46 -15.69
C ILE A 6 1.50 1.14 -14.96
N GLN A 7 1.10 0.01 -15.56
CA GLN A 7 1.33 -1.31 -14.99
C GLN A 7 2.81 -1.56 -14.78
N GLN A 8 3.65 -1.23 -15.76
CA GLN A 8 5.09 -1.39 -15.66
C GLN A 8 5.69 -0.48 -14.59
N ALA A 9 5.21 0.76 -14.48
CA ALA A 9 5.67 1.71 -13.48
C ALA A 9 5.34 1.23 -12.07
N LEU A 10 4.15 0.66 -11.84
CA LEU A 10 3.76 0.10 -10.56
C LEU A 10 4.60 -1.14 -10.20
N LYS A 11 4.86 -1.99 -11.20
CA LYS A 11 5.73 -3.15 -11.00
C LYS A 11 7.14 -2.72 -10.62
N HIS A 12 7.67 -1.72 -11.31
CA HIS A 12 8.98 -1.15 -11.01
C HIS A 12 9.03 -0.57 -9.59
N PHE A 13 7.98 0.11 -9.16
CA PHE A 13 7.86 0.62 -7.80
C PHE A 13 7.96 -0.53 -6.78
N CYS A 14 7.23 -1.63 -6.98
CA CYS A 14 7.29 -2.78 -6.07
C CYS A 14 8.68 -3.39 -6.01
N GLU A 15 9.40 -3.45 -7.14
CA GLU A 15 10.78 -3.95 -7.19
C GLU A 15 11.75 -3.00 -6.48
N ASP A 16 11.56 -1.69 -6.62
CA ASP A 16 12.36 -0.69 -5.90
C ASP A 16 12.18 -0.82 -4.39
N VAL A 17 10.96 -1.00 -3.93
CA VAL A 17 10.66 -1.22 -2.51
C VAL A 17 11.41 -2.46 -2.01
N LYS A 18 11.33 -3.56 -2.76
CA LYS A 18 12.02 -4.81 -2.44
C LYS A 18 13.53 -4.62 -2.32
N SER A 19 14.13 -3.86 -3.25
CA SER A 19 15.58 -3.68 -3.31
C SER A 19 16.12 -2.72 -2.24
N ASN A 20 15.30 -1.84 -1.69
CA ASN A 20 15.77 -0.74 -0.85
C ASN A 20 15.30 -0.78 0.61
N LEU A 21 14.41 -1.71 0.97
CA LEU A 21 13.93 -1.83 2.35
C LEU A 21 14.53 -3.04 3.06
N THR A 22 15.20 -2.78 4.16
CA THR A 22 15.74 -3.84 5.04
C THR A 22 14.59 -4.58 5.72
N GLY A 23 14.67 -5.90 5.78
CA GLY A 23 13.62 -6.72 6.37
C GLY A 23 12.39 -6.88 5.51
N PHE A 24 12.47 -6.57 4.24
CA PHE A 24 11.36 -6.67 3.29
C PHE A 24 10.78 -8.08 3.22
N ARG A 25 9.45 -8.18 3.30
CA ARG A 25 8.71 -9.42 3.11
C ARG A 25 7.91 -9.40 1.81
N PHE A 26 6.98 -8.45 1.67
CA PHE A 26 6.29 -8.24 0.40
C PHE A 26 5.77 -6.81 0.26
N CYS A 27 5.49 -6.43 -0.98
CA CYS A 27 4.81 -5.21 -1.35
C CYS A 27 3.70 -5.55 -2.33
N SER A 28 2.50 -5.04 -2.10
CA SER A 28 1.37 -5.26 -2.99
C SER A 28 0.67 -3.95 -3.27
N ILE A 29 0.16 -3.80 -4.48
CA ILE A 29 -0.69 -2.69 -4.86
C ILE A 29 -2.02 -3.27 -5.31
N LEU A 30 -3.12 -2.79 -4.71
CA LEU A 30 -4.43 -3.31 -5.02
C LEU A 30 -5.43 -2.22 -5.35
N ASN A 31 -6.41 -2.60 -6.17
CA ASN A 31 -7.58 -1.78 -6.49
C ASN A 31 -8.60 -1.95 -5.38
N SER A 32 -9.01 -0.85 -4.74
CA SER A 32 -9.92 -0.89 -3.60
C SER A 32 -11.36 -1.27 -4.00
N ALA A 33 -11.75 -1.05 -5.25
CA ALA A 33 -13.13 -1.30 -5.70
C ALA A 33 -13.46 -2.78 -5.79
N ASP A 34 -12.53 -3.60 -6.27
CA ASP A 34 -12.75 -5.03 -6.50
C ASP A 34 -11.79 -5.94 -5.72
N SER A 35 -10.92 -5.37 -4.90
CA SER A 35 -9.92 -6.09 -4.09
C SER A 35 -8.90 -6.87 -4.95
N THR A 36 -8.74 -6.53 -6.23
CA THR A 36 -7.76 -7.19 -7.09
C THR A 36 -6.35 -6.65 -6.85
N ILE A 37 -5.38 -7.56 -6.82
CA ILE A 37 -3.96 -7.20 -6.73
C ILE A 37 -3.48 -6.82 -8.13
N ILE A 38 -3.05 -5.57 -8.29
CA ILE A 38 -2.56 -5.05 -9.56
C ILE A 38 -1.14 -5.56 -9.82
N THR A 39 -0.27 -5.45 -8.83
CA THR A 39 1.10 -5.94 -8.89
C THR A 39 1.63 -6.17 -7.49
N LYS A 40 2.71 -6.96 -7.39
CA LYS A 40 3.33 -7.29 -6.11
C LYS A 40 4.80 -7.67 -6.31
N SER A 41 5.56 -7.59 -5.21
CA SER A 41 6.89 -8.18 -5.09
C SER A 41 6.99 -8.86 -3.72
N TYR A 42 7.86 -9.86 -3.61
CA TYR A 42 8.01 -10.65 -2.38
C TYR A 42 9.44 -11.17 -2.24
N SER A 43 9.86 -11.44 -1.01
CA SER A 43 11.23 -11.89 -0.73
C SER A 43 11.45 -13.37 -1.02
N PHE A 44 10.47 -14.22 -0.66
CA PHE A 44 10.52 -15.67 -0.85
C PHE A 44 9.16 -16.17 -1.33
N ASP A 45 9.12 -17.34 -1.96
CA ASP A 45 7.89 -17.96 -2.47
C ASP A 45 6.82 -18.14 -1.38
N SER A 46 7.22 -18.42 -0.14
CA SER A 46 6.30 -18.50 1.00
C SER A 46 5.57 -17.18 1.28
N GLN A 47 6.18 -16.04 0.93
CA GLN A 47 5.56 -14.74 1.10
C GLN A 47 4.52 -14.43 0.00
N LEU A 48 4.64 -15.06 -1.16
CA LEU A 48 3.67 -14.90 -2.25
C LEU A 48 2.27 -15.35 -1.82
N GLU A 49 2.15 -16.50 -1.19
CA GLU A 49 0.86 -17.00 -0.73
C GLU A 49 0.28 -16.08 0.34
N THR A 50 1.10 -15.65 1.30
CA THR A 50 0.70 -14.70 2.33
C THR A 50 0.21 -13.39 1.69
N ALA A 51 0.96 -12.84 0.74
CA ALA A 51 0.58 -11.60 0.05
C ALA A 51 -0.78 -11.75 -0.65
N ASN A 52 -1.02 -12.86 -1.34
CA ASN A 52 -2.27 -13.10 -2.04
C ASN A 52 -3.46 -13.23 -1.09
N ASN A 53 -3.28 -13.84 0.08
CA ASN A 53 -4.35 -14.07 1.05
C ASN A 53 -4.63 -12.86 1.93
N VAL A 54 -3.60 -12.11 2.30
CA VAL A 54 -3.69 -11.02 3.28
C VAL A 54 -4.06 -9.69 2.61
N THR A 55 -3.48 -9.39 1.44
CA THR A 55 -3.65 -8.08 0.81
C THR A 55 -5.12 -7.68 0.60
N PRO A 56 -6.00 -8.54 0.07
CA PRO A 56 -7.40 -8.17 -0.14
C PRO A 56 -8.17 -7.82 1.14
N LEU A 57 -7.74 -8.35 2.29
CA LEU A 57 -8.39 -8.08 3.58
C LEU A 57 -8.16 -6.64 4.06
N PHE A 58 -7.14 -5.96 3.55
CA PHE A 58 -6.89 -4.57 3.91
C PHE A 58 -7.98 -3.62 3.44
N VAL A 59 -8.77 -3.99 2.43
CA VAL A 59 -9.93 -3.20 1.99
C VAL A 59 -10.90 -2.98 3.16
N ILE A 60 -11.16 -4.01 3.96
CA ILE A 60 -12.04 -3.93 5.12
C ILE A 60 -11.46 -2.97 6.17
N ILE A 61 -10.17 -3.09 6.46
CA ILE A 61 -9.48 -2.23 7.43
C ILE A 61 -9.55 -0.76 6.98
N VAL A 62 -9.22 -0.50 5.71
CA VAL A 62 -9.23 0.86 5.17
C VAL A 62 -10.63 1.46 5.18
N ASP A 63 -11.66 0.68 4.86
CA ASP A 63 -13.04 1.16 4.89
C ASP A 63 -13.45 1.57 6.31
N GLN A 64 -13.03 0.83 7.34
CA GLN A 64 -13.29 1.19 8.73
C GLN A 64 -12.54 2.48 9.13
N VAL A 65 -11.30 2.63 8.69
CA VAL A 65 -10.52 3.85 8.95
C VAL A 65 -11.17 5.06 8.26
N LYS A 66 -11.68 4.90 7.04
CA LYS A 66 -12.41 5.96 6.33
C LYS A 66 -13.63 6.43 7.13
N GLN A 67 -14.35 5.52 7.78
CA GLN A 67 -15.48 5.88 8.64
C GLN A 67 -15.02 6.67 9.88
N VAL A 68 -13.91 6.27 10.49
CA VAL A 68 -13.32 7.02 11.61
C VAL A 68 -12.98 8.44 11.18
N VAL A 69 -12.37 8.61 10.02
CA VAL A 69 -12.01 9.93 9.48
C VAL A 69 -13.26 10.77 9.23
N ALA A 70 -14.30 10.19 8.62
CA ALA A 70 -15.55 10.88 8.34
C ALA A 70 -16.22 11.40 9.62
N LEU A 71 -16.20 10.60 10.70
CA LEU A 71 -16.75 10.99 12.00
C LEU A 71 -15.86 11.99 12.75
N SER A 72 -14.64 12.18 12.34
CA SER A 72 -13.66 13.07 12.96
C SER A 72 -13.52 14.43 12.26
N ALA A 73 -14.40 14.74 11.31
CA ALA A 73 -14.35 15.98 10.52
C ALA A 73 -14.42 17.23 11.40
N ALA A 74 -15.18 17.20 12.48
CA ALA A 74 -15.29 18.32 13.41
C ALA A 74 -13.98 18.64 14.12
N ALA A 75 -13.05 17.67 14.20
CA ALA A 75 -11.70 17.85 14.76
C ALA A 75 -10.67 18.24 13.68
N GLY A 76 -11.11 18.51 12.45
CA GLY A 76 -10.22 18.86 11.34
C GLY A 76 -9.58 17.67 10.63
N VAL A 77 -9.97 16.45 10.99
CA VAL A 77 -9.45 15.23 10.34
C VAL A 77 -10.30 14.94 9.10
N THR A 78 -9.69 15.01 7.93
CA THR A 78 -10.40 14.89 6.65
C THR A 78 -9.85 13.83 5.71
N GLU A 79 -8.64 13.32 5.97
CA GLU A 79 -8.02 12.33 5.09
C GLU A 79 -7.08 11.39 5.86
N THR A 80 -6.89 10.19 5.31
CA THR A 80 -5.93 9.21 5.83
C THR A 80 -4.76 9.08 4.86
N HIS A 81 -3.55 9.29 5.36
CA HIS A 81 -2.34 9.14 4.53
C HIS A 81 -1.76 7.73 4.59
N SER A 82 -1.71 7.15 5.77
CA SER A 82 -1.20 5.80 5.95
C SER A 82 -1.79 5.15 7.19
N ILE A 83 -1.71 3.82 7.23
CA ILE A 83 -2.11 3.00 8.37
C ILE A 83 -0.91 2.14 8.74
N LEU A 84 -0.59 2.08 10.02
CA LEU A 84 0.47 1.23 10.55
C LEU A 84 -0.14 0.15 11.44
N ILE A 85 0.21 -1.10 11.18
CA ILE A 85 -0.15 -2.23 12.04
C ILE A 85 1.13 -2.89 12.52
N GLU A 86 1.37 -2.81 13.82
CA GLU A 86 2.54 -3.42 14.44
C GLU A 86 2.15 -4.74 15.09
N THR A 87 2.88 -5.80 14.76
CA THR A 87 2.73 -7.12 15.36
C THR A 87 4.04 -7.54 16.03
N ASN A 88 4.05 -8.70 16.64
CA ASN A 88 5.25 -9.22 17.29
C ASN A 88 6.41 -9.52 16.33
N LYS A 89 6.13 -9.77 15.05
CA LYS A 89 7.15 -10.17 14.06
C LYS A 89 7.17 -9.33 12.80
N ALA A 90 6.09 -8.64 12.48
CA ALA A 90 5.97 -7.88 11.25
C ALA A 90 5.33 -6.53 11.49
N ILE A 91 5.68 -5.58 10.64
CA ILE A 91 5.01 -4.28 10.57
C ILE A 91 4.39 -4.18 9.19
N PHE A 92 3.08 -3.87 9.17
CA PHE A 92 2.31 -3.62 7.95
C PHE A 92 2.15 -2.11 7.81
N VAL A 93 2.62 -1.55 6.71
CA VAL A 93 2.46 -0.13 6.41
C VAL A 93 1.60 -0.01 5.16
N VAL A 94 0.44 0.64 5.30
CA VAL A 94 -0.52 0.80 4.21
C VAL A 94 -0.56 2.25 3.79
N GLY A 95 -0.22 2.51 2.53
CA GLY A 95 -0.37 3.81 1.91
C GLY A 95 -1.66 3.86 1.11
N ILE A 96 -2.36 4.99 1.17
CA ILE A 96 -3.64 5.18 0.50
C ILE A 96 -3.48 6.29 -0.52
N SER A 97 -3.92 6.05 -1.76
CA SER A 97 -3.90 7.08 -2.81
C SER A 97 -4.87 8.22 -2.49
N ASN A 98 -4.68 9.38 -3.12
CA ASN A 98 -5.44 10.60 -2.79
C ASN A 98 -6.96 10.43 -2.86
N LYS A 99 -7.45 9.66 -3.84
CA LYS A 99 -8.88 9.38 -3.99
C LYS A 99 -9.30 8.04 -3.36
N GLY A 100 -8.36 7.31 -2.76
CA GLY A 100 -8.64 6.04 -2.11
C GLY A 100 -8.92 4.88 -3.04
N LYS A 101 -8.59 4.99 -4.32
CA LYS A 101 -8.82 3.92 -5.32
C LYS A 101 -7.76 2.83 -5.28
N LEU A 102 -6.59 3.15 -4.76
CA LEU A 102 -5.44 2.27 -4.69
C LEU A 102 -4.89 2.23 -3.28
N PHE A 103 -4.47 1.04 -2.86
CA PHE A 103 -3.71 0.86 -1.62
C PHE A 103 -2.37 0.23 -1.95
N ILE A 104 -1.33 0.65 -1.24
CA ILE A 104 -0.02 0.05 -1.29
C ILE A 104 0.24 -0.57 0.08
N VAL A 105 0.47 -1.88 0.13
CA VAL A 105 0.77 -2.60 1.37
C VAL A 105 2.23 -3.00 1.35
N ILE A 106 3.01 -2.52 2.32
CA ILE A 106 4.41 -2.90 2.50
C ILE A 106 4.52 -3.65 3.83
N VAL A 107 5.11 -4.84 3.81
CA VAL A 107 5.29 -5.66 5.00
C VAL A 107 6.77 -5.90 5.23
N LEU A 108 7.21 -5.56 6.45
CA LEU A 108 8.61 -5.62 6.87
C LEU A 108 8.75 -6.47 8.13
N GLU A 109 9.91 -7.11 8.31
CA GLU A 109 10.26 -7.70 9.60
C GLU A 109 10.39 -6.61 10.66
N ARG A 110 9.74 -6.79 11.79
CA ARG A 110 9.68 -5.78 12.85
C ARG A 110 11.05 -5.27 13.28
N ASP A 111 11.98 -6.18 13.53
CA ASP A 111 13.30 -5.84 14.09
C ASP A 111 14.20 -5.08 13.12
N LYS A 112 13.87 -5.11 11.83
CA LYS A 112 14.66 -4.49 10.76
C LYS A 112 13.94 -3.33 10.08
N ALA A 113 12.70 -3.05 10.45
CA ALA A 113 11.85 -2.08 9.77
C ALA A 113 12.31 -0.64 9.99
N ASN A 114 12.36 0.11 8.89
CA ASN A 114 12.47 1.57 8.92
C ASN A 114 11.19 2.15 8.35
N ILE A 115 10.27 2.55 9.23
CA ILE A 115 8.95 3.06 8.86
C ILE A 115 9.07 4.37 8.07
N GLY A 116 10.02 5.23 8.42
CA GLY A 116 10.24 6.48 7.71
C GLY A 116 10.62 6.28 6.25
N ILE A 117 11.48 5.30 5.97
CA ILE A 117 11.84 4.96 4.59
C ILE A 117 10.65 4.37 3.87
N ALA A 118 9.89 3.47 4.50
CA ALA A 118 8.67 2.90 3.90
C ALA A 118 7.67 4.00 3.52
N ARG A 119 7.42 4.94 4.41
CA ARG A 119 6.54 6.09 4.13
C ARG A 119 7.05 6.96 2.99
N SER A 120 8.37 7.13 2.87
CA SER A 120 8.95 7.92 1.79
C SER A 120 8.65 7.32 0.41
N PHE A 121 8.54 6.01 0.30
CA PHE A 121 8.12 5.36 -0.94
C PHE A 121 6.69 5.72 -1.33
N PHE A 122 5.79 5.85 -0.36
CA PHE A 122 4.42 6.30 -0.65
C PHE A 122 4.41 7.71 -1.26
N GLU A 123 5.21 8.62 -0.71
CA GLU A 123 5.32 9.97 -1.24
C GLU A 123 5.93 9.99 -2.65
N LYS A 124 6.94 9.18 -2.91
CA LYS A 124 7.53 9.04 -4.25
C LYS A 124 6.53 8.49 -5.27
N SER A 125 5.60 7.64 -4.86
CA SER A 125 4.60 7.05 -5.75
C SER A 125 3.42 7.98 -6.03
N ARG A 126 3.25 9.07 -5.31
CA ARG A 126 2.09 9.95 -5.41
C ARG A 126 1.77 10.44 -6.82
N PRO A 127 2.74 10.91 -7.62
CA PRO A 127 2.42 11.33 -8.99
C PRO A 127 1.79 10.21 -9.82
N LEU A 128 2.28 8.99 -9.66
CA LEU A 128 1.77 7.82 -10.37
C LEU A 128 0.39 7.40 -9.85
N THR A 129 0.22 7.30 -8.53
CA THR A 129 -1.05 6.90 -7.93
C THR A 129 -2.14 7.93 -8.17
N THR A 130 -1.80 9.20 -8.27
CA THR A 130 -2.76 10.26 -8.62
C THR A 130 -3.31 10.06 -10.03
N ILE A 131 -2.45 9.74 -11.01
CA ILE A 131 -2.89 9.44 -12.38
C ILE A 131 -3.84 8.25 -12.39
N LEU A 132 -3.51 7.19 -11.65
CA LEU A 132 -4.34 5.99 -11.58
C LEU A 132 -5.68 6.23 -10.89
N ASP A 133 -5.71 7.00 -9.81
CA ASP A 133 -6.95 7.40 -9.14
C ASP A 133 -7.93 8.05 -10.12
N GLU A 134 -7.43 8.92 -10.98
CA GLU A 134 -8.24 9.59 -11.99
C GLU A 134 -8.76 8.62 -13.05
N GLN A 135 -7.93 7.67 -13.47
CA GLN A 135 -8.33 6.69 -14.49
C GLN A 135 -9.32 5.66 -13.97
N LEU A 136 -9.27 5.34 -12.68
CA LEU A 136 -10.17 4.39 -12.05
C LEU A 136 -11.49 5.03 -11.58
N ALA A 137 -11.59 6.31 -11.69
CA ALA A 137 -12.82 7.05 -11.30
C ALA A 137 -14.04 6.77 -12.27
#